data_7a1411eff54b834514c97cab75ced44a
#
_entry.id   7a1411eff54b834514c97cab75ced44a
#
_cell.length_a   1.000
_cell.length_b   1.000
_cell.length_c   1.000
_cell.angle_alpha   90.00
_cell.angle_beta   90.00
_cell.angle_gamma   90.00
#
_symmetry.space_group_name_H-M   'P 1'
#
loop_
_entity.id
_entity.type
_entity.pdbx_description
1 polymer ?
#
loop_
_entity_poly.entity_id
_entity_poly.type
_entity_poly.pdbx_seq_one_letter_code
_entity_poly.pdbx_strand_id
1 'polypeptide(L)'
;MDIRLRNMTGIYLCRGDSLLLLYRVGSRVIANSYTASAGGHFEKEELNDARACVLRELYEETGLTERDIENPALRYVTLRLKNGEIRQNYYFFADLKDSENAVVSNEGSLKWFKMEYLLNNMPEMPFSSYYVVKHYIEVGKDTDALYVGAATEDGVTFTEIKEF
;
A
#
# COMPACT_ATOMS: atom_id res chain seq x y z
N MET A 1 6.29 13.31 -26.03
CA MET A 1 6.37 12.05 -25.27
C MET A 1 4.95 11.54 -25.07
N ASP A 2 4.67 10.34 -25.53
CA ASP A 2 3.40 9.68 -25.27
C ASP A 2 3.50 8.98 -23.91
N ILE A 3 2.84 9.55 -22.88
CA ILE A 3 2.91 9.08 -21.51
C ILE A 3 1.63 8.34 -21.17
N ARG A 4 1.76 7.06 -20.81
CA ARG A 4 0.65 6.25 -20.30
C ARG A 4 0.48 6.45 -18.81
N LEU A 5 -0.76 6.30 -18.33
CA LEU A 5 -1.09 6.30 -16.90
C LEU A 5 -1.36 4.88 -16.42
N ARG A 6 -0.89 4.58 -15.22
CA ARG A 6 -1.17 3.33 -14.53
C ARG A 6 -1.56 3.61 -13.08
N ASN A 7 -2.85 3.40 -12.79
CA ASN A 7 -3.40 3.59 -11.45
C ASN A 7 -3.46 2.25 -10.70
N MET A 8 -2.98 2.26 -9.47
CA MET A 8 -2.98 1.10 -8.59
C MET A 8 -3.34 1.51 -7.17
N THR A 9 -3.90 0.59 -6.41
CA THR A 9 -4.09 0.74 -4.96
C THR A 9 -3.26 -0.28 -4.20
N GLY A 10 -3.01 0.02 -2.93
CA GLY A 10 -2.52 -0.92 -1.95
C GLY A 10 -3.09 -0.56 -0.59
N ILE A 11 -3.34 -1.57 0.23
CA ILE A 11 -3.75 -1.40 1.63
C ILE A 11 -2.76 -2.10 2.54
N TYR A 12 -2.31 -1.38 3.56
CA TYR A 12 -1.54 -1.92 4.67
C TYR A 12 -2.47 -2.11 5.86
N LEU A 13 -2.64 -3.36 6.29
CA LEU A 13 -3.40 -3.67 7.49
C LEU A 13 -2.48 -3.56 8.70
N CYS A 14 -2.97 -2.86 9.73
CA CYS A 14 -2.29 -2.61 10.99
C CYS A 14 -2.94 -3.40 12.12
N ARG A 15 -2.14 -3.78 13.11
CA ARG A 15 -2.59 -4.26 14.41
C ARG A 15 -1.65 -3.72 15.47
N GLY A 16 -2.09 -2.69 16.19
CA GLY A 16 -1.23 -1.95 17.11
C GLY A 16 0.03 -1.41 16.41
N ASP A 17 1.19 -1.83 16.86
CA ASP A 17 2.51 -1.43 16.34
C ASP A 17 3.04 -2.32 15.20
N SER A 18 2.17 -3.12 14.59
CA SER A 18 2.56 -4.09 13.56
C SER A 18 1.85 -3.84 12.24
N LEU A 19 2.56 -4.09 11.14
CA LEU A 19 2.05 -4.07 9.76
C LEU A 19 2.01 -5.49 9.19
N LEU A 20 0.95 -5.79 8.45
CA LEU A 20 0.78 -7.03 7.70
C LEU A 20 1.31 -6.82 6.28
N LEU A 21 2.34 -7.55 5.90
CA LEU A 21 2.94 -7.51 4.57
C LEU A 21 2.72 -8.83 3.83
N LEU A 22 2.49 -8.74 2.53
CA LEU A 22 2.34 -9.88 1.63
C LEU A 22 3.68 -10.20 0.97
N TYR A 23 4.18 -11.41 1.15
CA TYR A 23 5.32 -11.94 0.38
C TYR A 23 4.82 -12.62 -0.89
N ARG A 24 5.18 -12.06 -2.04
CA ARG A 24 4.82 -12.60 -3.37
C ARG A 24 5.98 -13.36 -3.97
N VAL A 25 5.69 -14.55 -4.49
CA VAL A 25 6.66 -15.43 -5.17
C VAL A 25 6.19 -15.67 -6.60
N GLY A 26 7.10 -15.55 -7.57
CA GLY A 26 6.84 -15.95 -8.94
C GLY A 26 5.98 -14.98 -9.76
N SER A 27 5.72 -13.78 -9.28
CA SER A 27 5.09 -12.73 -10.08
C SER A 27 6.03 -12.25 -11.19
N ARG A 28 5.51 -12.14 -12.44
CA ARG A 28 6.29 -11.57 -13.56
C ARG A 28 6.66 -10.10 -13.36
N VAL A 29 5.97 -9.40 -12.48
CA VAL A 29 6.12 -7.95 -12.27
C VAL A 29 6.91 -7.63 -11.00
N ILE A 30 6.77 -8.46 -9.97
CA ILE A 30 7.41 -8.27 -8.66
C ILE A 30 7.92 -9.64 -8.20
N ALA A 31 9.21 -9.91 -8.41
CA ALA A 31 9.81 -11.16 -7.98
C ALA A 31 10.18 -11.09 -6.49
N ASN A 32 9.78 -12.10 -5.73
CA ASN A 32 10.28 -12.39 -4.38
C ASN A 32 10.42 -11.16 -3.47
N SER A 33 9.36 -10.37 -3.34
CA SER A 33 9.35 -9.16 -2.52
C SER A 33 8.11 -9.05 -1.66
N TYR A 34 8.22 -8.25 -0.59
CA TYR A 34 7.09 -7.88 0.25
C TYR A 34 6.34 -6.68 -0.34
N THR A 35 5.02 -6.74 -0.29
CA THR A 35 4.13 -5.68 -0.77
C THR A 35 3.10 -5.32 0.31
N ALA A 36 2.18 -4.40 -0.01
CA ALA A 36 1.00 -4.14 0.81
C ALA A 36 0.22 -5.45 1.08
N SER A 37 -0.61 -5.47 2.11
CA SER A 37 -1.40 -6.63 2.51
C SER A 37 -2.30 -7.13 1.38
N ALA A 38 -2.87 -6.21 0.60
CA ALA A 38 -3.61 -6.44 -0.63
C ALA A 38 -3.53 -5.20 -1.54
N GLY A 39 -3.87 -5.35 -2.81
CA GLY A 39 -3.97 -4.23 -3.76
C GLY A 39 -3.78 -4.65 -5.20
N GLY A 40 -4.17 -3.76 -6.10
CA GLY A 40 -4.10 -4.01 -7.52
C GLY A 40 -4.50 -2.83 -8.38
N HIS A 41 -4.78 -3.12 -9.64
CA HIS A 41 -5.12 -2.14 -10.65
C HIS A 41 -6.57 -1.68 -10.53
N PHE A 42 -6.79 -0.39 -10.87
CA PHE A 42 -8.14 0.12 -11.08
C PHE A 42 -8.84 -0.60 -12.23
N GLU A 43 -10.08 -0.96 -12.01
CA GLU A 43 -11.01 -1.32 -13.08
C GLU A 43 -11.67 -0.06 -13.67
N LYS A 44 -12.31 -0.21 -14.83
CA LYS A 44 -12.88 0.92 -15.56
C LYS A 44 -13.92 1.69 -14.74
N GLU A 45 -14.71 0.99 -13.96
CA GLU A 45 -15.78 1.53 -13.12
C GLU A 45 -15.26 2.24 -11.87
N GLU A 46 -13.97 2.06 -11.55
CA GLU A 46 -13.32 2.58 -10.34
C GLU A 46 -12.42 3.80 -10.61
N LEU A 47 -12.34 4.30 -11.84
CA LEU A 47 -11.33 5.28 -12.27
C LEU A 47 -11.22 6.54 -11.40
N ASN A 48 -12.27 6.92 -10.69
CA ASN A 48 -12.27 8.06 -9.76
C ASN A 48 -12.62 7.63 -8.34
N ASP A 49 -12.52 6.34 -8.02
CA ASP A 49 -12.86 5.79 -6.72
C ASP A 49 -11.80 4.79 -6.25
N ALA A 50 -10.70 5.33 -5.72
CA ALA A 50 -9.61 4.52 -5.18
C ALA A 50 -10.06 3.65 -3.99
N ARG A 51 -11.08 4.10 -3.22
CA ARG A 51 -11.63 3.33 -2.11
C ARG A 51 -12.35 2.07 -2.61
N ALA A 52 -13.19 2.19 -3.64
CA ALA A 52 -13.87 1.04 -4.24
C ALA A 52 -12.84 0.02 -4.75
N CYS A 53 -11.82 0.48 -5.47
CA CYS A 53 -10.74 -0.38 -5.96
C CYS A 53 -10.04 -1.15 -4.83
N VAL A 54 -9.58 -0.46 -3.79
CA VAL A 54 -8.83 -1.12 -2.71
C VAL A 54 -9.68 -2.10 -1.91
N LEU A 55 -10.96 -1.82 -1.71
CA LEU A 55 -11.86 -2.74 -1.00
C LEU A 55 -12.20 -3.98 -1.84
N ARG A 56 -12.35 -3.83 -3.16
CA ARG A 56 -12.51 -4.97 -4.07
C ARG A 56 -11.27 -5.86 -4.05
N GLU A 57 -10.08 -5.30 -4.21
CA GLU A 57 -8.82 -6.06 -4.17
C GLU A 57 -8.62 -6.75 -2.82
N LEU A 58 -8.93 -6.07 -1.70
CA LEU A 58 -8.87 -6.67 -0.37
C LEU A 58 -9.76 -7.91 -0.28
N TYR A 59 -10.99 -7.81 -0.78
CA TYR A 59 -11.92 -8.95 -0.78
C TYR A 59 -11.46 -10.08 -1.70
N GLU A 60 -11.05 -9.76 -2.93
CA GLU A 60 -10.61 -10.76 -3.92
C GLU A 60 -9.37 -11.53 -3.45
N GLU A 61 -8.42 -10.85 -2.82
CA GLU A 61 -7.15 -11.47 -2.41
C GLU A 61 -7.23 -12.17 -1.03
N THR A 62 -8.05 -11.67 -0.10
CA THR A 62 -8.06 -12.16 1.29
C THR A 62 -9.42 -12.62 1.80
N GLY A 63 -10.49 -12.31 1.12
CA GLY A 63 -11.87 -12.52 1.60
C GLY A 63 -12.33 -11.53 2.66
N LEU A 64 -11.45 -10.60 3.10
CA LEU A 64 -11.83 -9.55 4.05
C LEU A 64 -12.72 -8.50 3.39
N THR A 65 -13.66 -8.00 4.18
CA THR A 65 -14.57 -6.92 3.79
C THR A 65 -14.33 -5.67 4.62
N GLU A 66 -15.00 -4.59 4.31
CA GLU A 66 -14.97 -3.36 5.12
C GLU A 66 -15.42 -3.61 6.57
N ARG A 67 -16.19 -4.66 6.84
CA ARG A 67 -16.63 -5.03 8.20
C ARG A 67 -15.51 -5.58 9.07
N ASP A 68 -14.44 -6.08 8.44
CA ASP A 68 -13.30 -6.70 9.11
C ASP A 68 -12.20 -5.69 9.45
N ILE A 69 -12.32 -4.45 8.98
CA ILE A 69 -11.34 -3.39 9.17
C ILE A 69 -11.96 -2.16 9.83
N GLU A 70 -11.11 -1.32 10.44
CA GLU A 70 -11.48 -0.03 11.01
C GLU A 70 -10.59 1.08 10.43
N ASN A 71 -11.17 2.27 10.35
CA ASN A 71 -10.47 3.50 9.95
C ASN A 71 -9.71 3.38 8.60
N PRO A 72 -10.28 2.76 7.55
CA PRO A 72 -9.59 2.72 6.26
C PRO A 72 -9.43 4.14 5.71
N ALA A 73 -8.20 4.59 5.57
CA ALA A 73 -7.88 5.94 5.13
C ALA A 73 -6.81 5.94 4.04
N LEU A 74 -7.03 6.74 2.99
CA LEU A 74 -6.01 7.08 2.02
C LEU A 74 -4.96 7.96 2.70
N ARG A 75 -3.73 7.48 2.77
CA ARG A 75 -2.65 8.17 3.50
C ARG A 75 -1.53 8.64 2.58
N TYR A 76 -1.33 7.97 1.45
CA TYR A 76 -0.28 8.32 0.51
C TYR A 76 -0.77 8.18 -0.93
N VAL A 77 -0.34 9.13 -1.77
CA VAL A 77 -0.38 9.02 -3.22
C VAL A 77 1.04 9.21 -3.74
N THR A 78 1.56 8.27 -4.52
CA THR A 78 2.89 8.40 -5.11
C THR A 78 2.84 8.45 -6.63
N LEU A 79 3.72 9.25 -7.21
CA LEU A 79 3.92 9.37 -8.65
C LEU A 79 5.34 8.96 -9.01
N ARG A 80 5.47 8.08 -9.99
CA ARG A 80 6.75 7.65 -10.55
C ARG A 80 6.67 7.53 -12.06
N LEU A 81 7.55 8.22 -12.77
CA LEU A 81 7.72 8.03 -14.21
C LEU A 81 8.75 6.93 -14.47
N LYS A 82 8.36 5.86 -15.14
CA LYS A 82 9.25 4.77 -15.53
C LYS A 82 8.85 4.20 -16.90
N ASN A 83 9.79 4.15 -17.85
CA ASN A 83 9.58 3.58 -19.18
C ASN A 83 8.36 4.19 -19.93
N GLY A 84 8.19 5.52 -19.88
CA GLY A 84 7.07 6.22 -20.52
C GLY A 84 5.71 5.98 -19.84
N GLU A 85 5.70 5.52 -18.60
CA GLU A 85 4.50 5.24 -17.83
C GLU A 85 4.55 6.00 -16.50
N ILE A 86 3.55 6.83 -16.23
CA ILE A 86 3.32 7.39 -14.89
C ILE A 86 2.56 6.36 -14.08
N ARG A 87 3.22 5.83 -13.07
CA ARG A 87 2.65 4.95 -12.06
C ARG A 87 2.14 5.79 -10.91
N GLN A 88 0.84 5.79 -10.71
CA GLN A 88 0.15 6.49 -9.65
C GLN A 88 -0.42 5.46 -8.68
N ASN A 89 0.13 5.43 -7.47
CA ASN A 89 -0.26 4.47 -6.46
C ASN A 89 -0.95 5.17 -5.30
N TYR A 90 -2.08 4.63 -4.89
CA TYR A 90 -2.91 5.08 -3.76
C TYR A 90 -2.76 4.09 -2.62
N TYR A 91 -2.16 4.52 -1.51
CA TYR A 91 -1.90 3.66 -0.36
C TYR A 91 -2.84 3.98 0.79
N PHE A 92 -3.64 2.98 1.13
CA PHE A 92 -4.52 2.99 2.29
C PHE A 92 -3.86 2.31 3.48
N PHE A 93 -4.22 2.77 4.67
CA PHE A 93 -3.92 2.10 5.92
C PHE A 93 -5.23 1.89 6.67
N ALA A 94 -5.37 0.75 7.33
CA ALA A 94 -6.54 0.40 8.11
C ALA A 94 -6.16 -0.51 9.26
N ASP A 95 -6.88 -0.42 10.36
CA ASP A 95 -6.74 -1.34 11.46
C ASP A 95 -7.52 -2.62 11.17
N LEU A 96 -6.90 -3.78 11.33
CA LEU A 96 -7.58 -5.06 11.25
C LEU A 96 -8.27 -5.33 12.58
N LYS A 97 -9.58 -5.59 12.55
CA LYS A 97 -10.32 -6.01 13.74
C LYS A 97 -9.82 -7.35 14.23
N ASP A 98 -9.88 -7.54 15.54
CA ASP A 98 -9.52 -8.81 16.13
C ASP A 98 -10.45 -9.91 15.64
N SER A 99 -9.86 -11.01 15.19
CA SER A 99 -10.53 -12.20 14.71
C SER A 99 -9.74 -13.43 15.19
N GLU A 100 -10.43 -14.50 15.50
CA GLU A 100 -9.81 -15.79 15.83
C GLU A 100 -9.15 -16.43 14.61
N ASN A 101 -9.53 -15.98 13.40
CA ASN A 101 -9.02 -16.51 12.15
C ASN A 101 -7.78 -15.76 11.70
N ALA A 102 -6.75 -16.49 11.29
CA ALA A 102 -5.60 -15.92 10.60
C ALA A 102 -6.03 -15.36 9.23
N VAL A 103 -5.52 -14.18 8.87
CA VAL A 103 -5.69 -13.63 7.52
C VAL A 103 -4.83 -14.44 6.56
N VAL A 104 -5.42 -14.85 5.46
CA VAL A 104 -4.74 -15.57 4.37
C VAL A 104 -4.90 -14.79 3.08
N SER A 105 -4.00 -14.99 2.13
CA SER A 105 -4.07 -14.40 0.81
C SER A 105 -3.89 -15.48 -0.26
N ASN A 106 -4.62 -15.35 -1.37
CA ASN A 106 -4.43 -16.20 -2.55
C ASN A 106 -3.24 -15.76 -3.43
N GLU A 107 -2.61 -14.62 -3.11
CA GLU A 107 -1.49 -14.04 -3.87
C GLU A 107 -0.10 -14.34 -3.25
N GLY A 108 -0.06 -14.94 -2.07
CA GLY A 108 1.20 -15.27 -1.38
C GLY A 108 1.04 -15.48 0.11
N SER A 109 2.12 -15.29 0.86
CA SER A 109 2.17 -15.48 2.31
C SER A 109 2.12 -14.15 3.05
N LEU A 110 1.15 -13.99 3.95
CA LEU A 110 1.03 -12.82 4.82
C LEU A 110 1.85 -13.01 6.09
N LYS A 111 2.57 -11.95 6.48
CA LYS A 111 3.39 -11.93 7.69
C LYS A 111 3.30 -10.60 8.42
N TRP A 112 3.11 -10.68 9.73
CA TRP A 112 3.17 -9.53 10.62
C TRP A 112 4.60 -9.11 10.92
N PHE A 113 4.87 -7.82 10.86
CA PHE A 113 6.13 -7.22 11.23
C PHE A 113 5.90 -6.11 12.24
N LYS A 114 6.70 -6.08 13.30
CA LYS A 114 6.78 -4.92 14.17
C LYS A 114 7.34 -3.73 13.39
N MET A 115 6.71 -2.56 13.52
CA MET A 115 7.14 -1.34 12.81
C MET A 115 8.57 -0.94 13.20
N GLU A 116 8.92 -1.05 14.48
CA GLU A 116 10.29 -0.79 14.96
C GLU A 116 11.31 -1.72 14.30
N TYR A 117 10.98 -2.99 14.13
CA TYR A 117 11.84 -3.95 13.42
C TYR A 117 12.05 -3.55 11.96
N LEU A 118 10.98 -3.11 11.27
CA LEU A 118 11.03 -2.69 9.87
C LEU A 118 11.96 -1.50 9.64
N LEU A 119 12.00 -0.52 10.55
CA LEU A 119 12.90 0.64 10.41
C LEU A 119 14.37 0.25 10.27
N ASN A 120 14.79 -0.82 10.93
CA ASN A 120 16.17 -1.29 10.93
C ASN A 120 16.41 -2.47 9.97
N ASN A 121 15.34 -3.14 9.53
CA ASN A 121 15.40 -4.38 8.76
C ASN A 121 14.34 -4.38 7.65
N MET A 122 14.30 -3.31 6.84
CA MET A 122 13.33 -3.21 5.75
C MET A 122 13.58 -4.32 4.73
N PRO A 123 12.57 -5.16 4.43
CA PRO A 123 12.72 -6.23 3.45
C PRO A 123 12.75 -5.69 2.02
N GLU A 124 13.06 -6.55 1.07
CA GLU A 124 12.91 -6.24 -0.35
C GLU A 124 11.46 -5.85 -0.66
N MET A 125 11.26 -4.66 -1.19
CA MET A 125 9.96 -4.08 -1.52
C MET A 125 10.01 -3.31 -2.84
N PRO A 126 8.87 -3.14 -3.53
CA PRO A 126 8.80 -2.20 -4.64
C PRO A 126 9.22 -0.79 -4.21
N PHE A 127 9.88 -0.07 -5.10
CA PHE A 127 10.52 1.21 -4.80
C PHE A 127 9.63 2.19 -4.02
N SER A 128 8.46 2.52 -4.54
CA SER A 128 7.57 3.48 -3.85
C SER A 128 7.03 2.94 -2.53
N SER A 129 6.73 1.64 -2.46
CA SER A 129 6.24 0.98 -1.24
C SER A 129 7.25 1.04 -0.09
N TYR A 130 8.53 0.85 -0.39
CA TYR A 130 9.62 0.97 0.59
C TYR A 130 9.58 2.35 1.28
N TYR A 131 9.54 3.43 0.49
CA TYR A 131 9.55 4.79 1.04
C TYR A 131 8.23 5.14 1.75
N VAL A 132 7.09 4.65 1.26
CA VAL A 132 5.79 4.83 1.93
C VAL A 132 5.80 4.17 3.31
N VAL A 133 6.20 2.91 3.40
CA VAL A 133 6.25 2.19 4.68
C VAL A 133 7.22 2.86 5.64
N LYS A 134 8.40 3.23 5.18
CA LYS A 134 9.39 3.96 5.99
C LYS A 134 8.83 5.26 6.54
N HIS A 135 8.29 6.14 5.68
CA HIS A 135 7.72 7.41 6.09
C HIS A 135 6.49 7.24 7.00
N TYR A 136 5.66 6.23 6.72
CA TYR A 136 4.51 5.95 7.59
C TYR A 136 4.97 5.61 9.02
N ILE A 137 5.97 4.76 9.18
CA ILE A 137 6.48 4.37 10.50
C ILE A 137 7.15 5.55 11.22
N GLU A 138 7.91 6.38 10.48
CA GLU A 138 8.65 7.52 11.05
C GLU A 138 7.74 8.72 11.38
N VAL A 139 6.72 8.96 10.58
CA VAL A 139 5.89 10.18 10.63
C VAL A 139 4.40 9.88 10.54
N GLY A 140 3.98 9.15 9.51
CA GLY A 140 2.58 9.05 9.13
C GLY A 140 1.69 8.39 10.15
N LYS A 141 2.16 7.41 10.92
CA LYS A 141 1.37 6.70 11.95
C LYS A 141 0.89 7.60 13.09
N ASP A 142 1.57 8.71 13.32
CA ASP A 142 1.29 9.66 14.41
C ASP A 142 0.44 10.86 13.94
N THR A 143 -0.07 10.85 12.70
CA THR A 143 -0.91 11.90 12.12
C THR A 143 -2.06 11.30 11.31
N ASP A 144 -3.06 12.12 10.98
CA ASP A 144 -4.12 11.77 10.01
C ASP A 144 -3.88 12.40 8.63
N ALA A 145 -2.69 12.95 8.40
CA ALA A 145 -2.37 13.67 7.17
C ALA A 145 -2.32 12.77 5.94
N LEU A 146 -2.70 13.35 4.79
CA LEU A 146 -2.49 12.80 3.47
C LEU A 146 -1.17 13.32 2.91
N TYR A 147 -0.33 12.43 2.38
CA TYR A 147 0.95 12.78 1.76
C TYR A 147 0.96 12.44 0.28
N VAL A 148 1.56 13.32 -0.52
CA VAL A 148 1.89 13.03 -1.92
C VAL A 148 3.39 12.88 -2.05
N GLY A 149 3.83 11.80 -2.70
CA GLY A 149 5.23 11.48 -2.92
C GLY A 149 5.62 11.53 -4.40
N ALA A 150 6.61 12.35 -4.74
CA ALA A 150 7.25 12.32 -6.05
C ALA A 150 8.50 11.45 -6.00
N ALA A 151 8.54 10.41 -6.84
CA ALA A 151 9.65 9.49 -6.93
C ALA A 151 10.67 9.95 -7.97
N THR A 152 11.93 10.02 -7.56
CA THR A 152 13.11 10.24 -8.39
C THR A 152 14.04 9.04 -8.29
N GLU A 153 15.19 9.08 -8.94
CA GLU A 153 16.23 8.05 -8.81
C GLU A 153 16.84 7.98 -7.39
N ASP A 154 16.80 9.12 -6.66
CA ASP A 154 17.37 9.23 -5.31
C ASP A 154 16.39 8.81 -4.19
N GLY A 155 15.11 8.64 -4.50
CA GLY A 155 14.10 8.28 -3.50
C GLY A 155 12.74 8.89 -3.77
N VAL A 156 11.94 9.00 -2.69
CA VAL A 156 10.62 9.62 -2.72
C VAL A 156 10.57 10.77 -1.71
N THR A 157 10.23 11.96 -2.20
CA THR A 157 10.00 13.13 -1.34
C THR A 157 8.51 13.28 -1.09
N PHE A 158 8.12 13.33 0.17
CA PHE A 158 6.72 13.46 0.59
C PHE A 158 6.37 14.89 0.98
N THR A 159 5.21 15.33 0.55
CA THR A 159 4.60 16.62 0.92
C THR A 159 3.22 16.35 1.50
N GLU A 160 2.94 16.93 2.66
CA GLU A 160 1.59 16.92 3.24
C GLU A 160 0.65 17.75 2.37
N ILE A 161 -0.51 17.20 2.03
CA ILE A 161 -1.57 17.89 1.32
C ILE A 161 -2.61 18.36 2.31
N LYS A 162 -2.86 19.65 2.31
CA LYS A 162 -3.88 20.30 3.17
C LYS A 162 -5.01 20.82 2.32
N GLU A 163 -6.21 20.68 2.85
CA GLU A 163 -7.40 21.35 2.32
C GLU A 163 -7.29 22.86 2.59
N PHE A 164 -7.69 23.69 1.61
CA PHE A 164 -7.65 25.15 1.70
C PHE A 164 -8.86 25.79 1.06
#